data_849a68e20b8ab20266ad5e915d6c78f8
#
_entry.id   849a68e20b8ab20266ad5e915d6c78f8
#
_cell.length_a   1.000
_cell.length_b   1.000
_cell.length_c   1.000
_cell.angle_alpha   90.00
_cell.angle_beta   90.00
_cell.angle_gamma   90.00
#
_symmetry.space_group_name_H-M   'P 1'
#
loop_
_entity.id
_entity.type
_entity.pdbx_description
1 polymer ?
#
loop_
_entity_poly.entity_id
_entity_poly.type
_entity_poly.pdbx_seq_one_letter_code
_entity_poly.pdbx_strand_id
1 'polypeptide(L)'
;MESLIFNRLIDIVTEESGHNRKSILGSNHAAELTDARTIASYFLYFKIGYNTPCIAKLMNLSVSGVCYLLQRVESRLHQSFVFRSLMDRIGQRISKEIIDSG
;
A
#
# COMPACT_ATOMS: atom_id res chain seq x y z
N MET A 1 3.02 -14.71 12.73
CA MET A 1 1.94 -13.93 13.36
C MET A 1 1.52 -12.80 12.46
N GLU A 2 0.23 -12.62 12.28
CA GLU A 2 -0.26 -11.53 11.43
C GLU A 2 -0.20 -10.20 12.16
N SER A 3 0.12 -9.16 11.40
CA SER A 3 0.19 -7.81 11.93
C SER A 3 -1.21 -7.18 11.93
N LEU A 4 -1.66 -6.73 13.09
CA LEU A 4 -2.92 -5.99 13.19
C LEU A 4 -2.82 -4.66 12.43
N ILE A 5 -1.64 -4.04 12.46
CA ILE A 5 -1.40 -2.79 11.73
C ILE A 5 -1.52 -3.04 10.23
N PHE A 6 -0.92 -4.10 9.73
CA PHE A 6 -1.01 -4.45 8.31
C PHE A 6 -2.46 -4.70 7.91
N ASN A 7 -3.21 -5.45 8.72
CA ASN A 7 -4.60 -5.75 8.40
C ASN A 7 -5.45 -4.48 8.34
N ARG A 8 -5.25 -3.55 9.28
CA ARG A 8 -5.96 -2.27 9.25
C ARG A 8 -5.59 -1.46 8.01
N LEU A 9 -4.30 -1.42 7.70
CA LEU A 9 -3.82 -0.67 6.52
C LEU A 9 -4.40 -1.25 5.24
N ILE A 10 -4.41 -2.57 5.09
CA ILE A 10 -5.00 -3.21 3.91
C ILE A 10 -6.50 -2.94 3.83
N ASP A 11 -7.20 -2.96 4.96
CA ASP A 11 -8.63 -2.62 4.96
C ASP A 11 -8.88 -1.22 4.41
N ILE A 12 -8.06 -0.26 4.84
CA ILE A 12 -8.16 1.12 4.35
C ILE A 12 -7.92 1.17 2.83
N VAL A 13 -6.88 0.46 2.36
CA VAL A 13 -6.56 0.43 0.94
C VAL A 13 -7.69 -0.20 0.13
N THR A 14 -8.27 -1.29 0.63
CA THR A 14 -9.39 -1.94 -0.07
C THR A 14 -10.61 -1.02 -0.15
N GLU A 15 -10.93 -0.35 0.93
CA GLU A 15 -12.10 0.54 0.99
C GLU A 15 -11.95 1.74 0.06
N GLU A 16 -10.76 2.35 0.05
CA GLU A 16 -10.53 3.54 -0.76
C GLU A 16 -10.32 3.22 -2.24
N SER A 17 -9.67 2.11 -2.54
CA SER A 17 -9.36 1.76 -3.94
C SER A 17 -10.48 1.00 -4.62
N GLY A 18 -11.38 0.38 -3.85
CA GLY A 18 -12.45 -0.45 -4.40
C GLY A 18 -12.01 -1.86 -4.78
N HIS A 19 -10.73 -2.20 -4.56
CA HIS A 19 -10.24 -3.57 -4.83
C HIS A 19 -10.27 -4.36 -3.54
N ASN A 20 -10.61 -5.65 -3.64
CA ASN A 20 -10.66 -6.48 -2.44
C ASN A 20 -9.26 -6.98 -2.05
N ARG A 21 -9.14 -7.44 -0.82
CA ARG A 21 -7.88 -7.93 -0.26
C ARG A 21 -7.29 -9.05 -1.09
N LYS A 22 -8.12 -9.99 -1.52
CA LYS A 22 -7.67 -11.13 -2.29
C LYS A 22 -7.02 -10.70 -3.61
N SER A 23 -7.60 -9.70 -4.27
CA SER A 23 -7.03 -9.16 -5.50
C SER A 23 -5.70 -8.44 -5.25
N ILE A 24 -5.64 -7.62 -4.22
CA ILE A 24 -4.44 -6.83 -3.91
C ILE A 24 -3.27 -7.76 -3.57
N LEU A 25 -3.53 -8.81 -2.79
CA LEU A 25 -2.47 -9.74 -2.35
C LEU A 25 -2.29 -10.93 -3.30
N GLY A 26 -3.03 -10.95 -4.40
CA GLY A 26 -2.95 -12.02 -5.40
C GLY A 26 -1.88 -11.75 -6.45
N SER A 27 -1.93 -12.53 -7.53
CA SER A 27 -0.93 -12.50 -8.58
C SER A 27 -1.35 -11.72 -9.84
N ASN A 28 -2.54 -11.12 -9.84
CA ASN A 28 -3.01 -10.33 -10.97
C ASN A 28 -2.19 -9.04 -11.08
N HIS A 29 -1.73 -8.72 -12.29
CA HIS A 29 -0.87 -7.56 -12.54
C HIS A 29 -1.59 -6.39 -13.20
N ALA A 30 -2.91 -6.29 -13.07
CA ALA A 30 -3.65 -5.13 -13.59
C ALA A 30 -3.10 -3.83 -13.01
N ALA A 31 -3.11 -2.77 -13.82
CA ALA A 31 -2.52 -1.48 -13.43
C ALA A 31 -3.13 -0.92 -12.15
N GLU A 32 -4.45 -1.03 -11.98
CA GLU A 32 -5.13 -0.51 -10.80
C GLU A 32 -4.69 -1.25 -9.53
N LEU A 33 -4.45 -2.55 -9.64
CA LEU A 33 -3.97 -3.35 -8.51
C LEU A 33 -2.53 -3.00 -8.18
N THR A 34 -1.72 -2.73 -9.20
CA THR A 34 -0.34 -2.32 -8.99
C THR A 34 -0.28 -0.98 -8.25
N ASP A 35 -1.18 -0.05 -8.58
CA ASP A 35 -1.25 1.22 -7.86
C ASP A 35 -1.64 1.02 -6.40
N ALA A 36 -2.61 0.16 -6.12
CA ALA A 36 -3.01 -0.14 -4.74
C ALA A 36 -1.85 -0.77 -3.97
N ARG A 37 -1.12 -1.70 -4.58
CA ARG A 37 0.06 -2.32 -3.96
C ARG A 37 1.15 -1.31 -3.71
N THR A 38 1.35 -0.38 -4.65
CA THR A 38 2.35 0.69 -4.51
C THR A 38 2.05 1.55 -3.29
N ILE A 39 0.80 1.97 -3.14
CA ILE A 39 0.39 2.83 -2.03
C ILE A 39 0.54 2.09 -0.71
N ALA A 40 0.07 0.84 -0.64
CA ALA A 40 0.20 0.03 0.58
C ALA A 40 1.67 -0.13 0.98
N SER A 41 2.52 -0.49 0.02
CA SER A 41 3.96 -0.68 0.28
C SER A 41 4.61 0.61 0.75
N TYR A 42 4.24 1.74 0.13
CA TYR A 42 4.79 3.04 0.50
C TYR A 42 4.50 3.37 1.98
N PHE A 43 3.25 3.21 2.40
CA PHE A 43 2.89 3.55 3.79
C PHE A 43 3.46 2.56 4.78
N LEU A 44 3.55 1.27 4.43
CA LEU A 44 4.19 0.28 5.29
C LEU A 44 5.66 0.63 5.51
N TYR A 45 6.34 1.11 4.48
CA TYR A 45 7.75 1.43 4.56
C TYR A 45 8.00 2.76 5.25
N PHE A 46 7.35 3.83 4.81
CA PHE A 46 7.66 5.18 5.26
C PHE A 46 6.89 5.63 6.50
N LYS A 47 5.70 5.12 6.74
CA LYS A 47 4.90 5.54 7.90
C LYS A 47 4.91 4.53 9.03
N ILE A 48 4.81 3.25 8.71
CA ILE A 48 4.82 2.19 9.71
C ILE A 48 6.25 1.78 10.07
N GLY A 49 7.15 1.82 9.09
CA GLY A 49 8.56 1.55 9.32
C GLY A 49 8.99 0.10 9.14
N TYR A 50 8.21 -0.69 8.41
CA TYR A 50 8.60 -2.06 8.11
C TYR A 50 9.71 -2.07 7.05
N ASN A 51 10.63 -3.03 7.13
CA ASN A 51 11.66 -3.18 6.11
C ASN A 51 11.11 -3.93 4.89
N THR A 52 11.86 -3.88 3.78
CA THR A 52 11.39 -4.45 2.53
C THR A 52 11.15 -5.95 2.57
N PRO A 53 11.98 -6.78 3.24
CA PRO A 53 11.65 -8.20 3.37
C PRO A 53 10.33 -8.46 4.10
N CYS A 54 10.04 -7.69 5.13
CA CYS A 54 8.78 -7.81 5.87
C CYS A 54 7.59 -7.45 4.98
N ILE A 55 7.70 -6.34 4.27
CA ILE A 55 6.64 -5.89 3.35
C ILE A 55 6.41 -6.94 2.26
N ALA A 56 7.49 -7.48 1.69
CA ALA A 56 7.40 -8.50 0.66
C ALA A 56 6.59 -9.69 1.15
N LYS A 57 6.87 -10.15 2.36
CA LYS A 57 6.17 -11.28 2.95
C LYS A 57 4.68 -10.98 3.15
N LEU A 58 4.38 -9.82 3.73
CA LEU A 58 3.00 -9.41 4.01
C LEU A 58 2.19 -9.20 2.73
N MET A 59 2.82 -8.60 1.72
CA MET A 59 2.16 -8.26 0.45
C MET A 59 2.18 -9.41 -0.57
N ASN A 60 2.81 -10.52 -0.23
CA ASN A 60 2.97 -11.66 -1.15
C ASN A 60 3.74 -11.26 -2.41
N LEU A 61 4.84 -10.55 -2.21
CA LEU A 61 5.70 -10.06 -3.30
C LEU A 61 7.14 -10.50 -3.04
N SER A 62 7.99 -10.36 -4.06
CA SER A 62 9.42 -10.48 -3.86
C SER A 62 9.98 -9.16 -3.31
N VAL A 63 11.17 -9.22 -2.70
CA VAL A 63 11.84 -8.00 -2.23
C VAL A 63 12.10 -7.05 -3.39
N SER A 64 12.54 -7.59 -4.54
CA SER A 64 12.71 -6.78 -5.76
C SER A 64 11.42 -6.11 -6.19
N GLY A 65 10.29 -6.82 -6.07
CA GLY A 65 8.98 -6.29 -6.39
C GLY A 65 8.61 -5.12 -5.50
N VAL A 66 8.87 -5.23 -4.19
CA VAL A 66 8.61 -4.13 -3.25
C VAL A 66 9.48 -2.92 -3.61
N CYS A 67 10.77 -3.14 -3.85
CA CYS A 67 11.68 -2.05 -4.22
C CYS A 67 11.21 -1.35 -5.49
N TYR A 68 10.75 -2.12 -6.48
CA TYR A 68 10.20 -1.56 -7.71
C TYR A 68 8.99 -0.66 -7.43
N LEU A 69 8.06 -1.12 -6.58
CA LEU A 69 6.88 -0.34 -6.24
C LEU A 69 7.25 0.95 -5.53
N LEU A 70 8.19 0.89 -4.61
CA LEU A 70 8.63 2.10 -3.88
C LEU A 70 9.28 3.11 -4.82
N GLN A 71 10.04 2.65 -5.80
CA GLN A 71 10.72 3.53 -6.75
C GLN A 71 9.75 4.24 -7.69
N ARG A 72 8.60 3.64 -7.98
CA ARG A 72 7.66 4.23 -8.94
C ARG A 72 6.72 5.26 -8.34
N VAL A 73 6.72 5.42 -7.01
CA VAL A 73 5.76 6.32 -6.34
C VAL A 73 5.85 7.74 -6.86
N GLU A 74 7.06 8.31 -6.87
CA GLU A 74 7.25 9.70 -7.28
C GLU A 74 6.76 9.94 -8.71
N SER A 75 7.13 9.04 -9.62
CA SER A 75 6.71 9.11 -11.00
C SER A 75 5.18 9.05 -11.13
N ARG A 76 4.54 8.15 -10.39
CA ARG A 76 3.08 8.02 -10.43
C ARG A 76 2.39 9.26 -9.86
N LEU A 77 2.94 9.86 -8.82
CA LEU A 77 2.39 11.10 -8.26
C LEU A 77 2.36 12.23 -9.29
N HIS A 78 3.36 12.28 -10.17
CA HIS A 78 3.41 13.29 -11.22
C HIS A 78 2.54 12.93 -12.42
N GLN A 79 2.34 11.65 -12.69
CA GLN A 79 1.65 11.18 -13.88
C GLN A 79 0.14 11.06 -13.73
N SER A 80 -0.35 10.82 -12.51
CA SER A 80 -1.76 10.45 -12.32
C SER A 80 -2.39 11.22 -11.17
N PHE A 81 -3.36 12.06 -11.51
CA PHE A 81 -4.17 12.74 -10.50
C PHE A 81 -4.96 11.74 -9.65
N VAL A 82 -5.46 10.68 -10.29
CA VAL A 82 -6.23 9.64 -9.58
C VAL A 82 -5.36 8.96 -8.55
N PHE A 83 -4.12 8.61 -8.91
CA PHE A 83 -3.18 8.00 -7.98
C PHE A 83 -2.90 8.93 -6.80
N ARG A 84 -2.65 10.21 -7.08
CA ARG A 84 -2.36 11.19 -6.04
C ARG A 84 -3.54 11.35 -5.08
N SER A 85 -4.75 11.46 -5.61
CA SER A 85 -5.96 11.59 -4.80
C SER A 85 -6.17 10.37 -3.91
N LEU A 86 -5.98 9.19 -4.47
CA LEU A 86 -6.13 7.95 -3.73
C LEU A 86 -5.10 7.86 -2.61
N MET A 87 -3.86 8.22 -2.90
CA MET A 87 -2.78 8.20 -1.92
C MET A 87 -3.06 9.19 -0.79
N ASP A 88 -3.57 10.38 -1.11
CA ASP A 88 -3.93 11.38 -0.10
C ASP A 88 -5.01 10.86 0.84
N ARG A 89 -6.08 10.28 0.30
CA ARG A 89 -7.18 9.76 1.11
C ARG A 89 -6.72 8.62 2.00
N ILE A 90 -5.96 7.70 1.46
CA ILE A 90 -5.43 6.58 2.23
C ILE A 90 -4.48 7.08 3.31
N GLY A 91 -3.60 8.02 2.97
CA GLY A 91 -2.65 8.59 3.92
C GLY A 91 -3.33 9.27 5.09
N GLN A 92 -4.39 10.03 4.82
CA GLN A 92 -5.15 10.70 5.88
C GLN A 92 -5.81 9.69 6.82
N ARG A 93 -6.38 8.62 6.26
CA ARG A 93 -6.99 7.58 7.07
C ARG A 93 -5.97 6.81 7.90
N ILE A 94 -4.81 6.52 7.33
CA ILE A 94 -3.74 5.83 8.06
C ILE A 94 -3.27 6.67 9.24
N SER A 95 -3.05 7.96 9.01
CA SER A 95 -2.65 8.86 10.11
C SER A 95 -3.69 8.88 11.21
N LYS A 96 -4.95 8.97 10.86
CA LYS A 96 -6.04 9.09 11.83
C LYS A 96 -6.35 7.77 12.52
N GLU A 97 -6.42 6.67 11.76
CA GLU A 97 -6.94 5.41 12.28
C GLU A 97 -5.86 4.48 12.82
N ILE A 98 -4.62 4.65 12.41
CA ILE A 98 -3.53 3.77 12.83
C ILE A 98 -2.52 4.53 13.69
N ILE A 99 -2.00 5.65 13.20
CA ILE A 99 -0.90 6.35 13.86
C ILE A 99 -1.39 7.16 15.05
N ASP A 100 -2.45 7.95 14.86
CA ASP A 100 -2.94 8.85 15.90
C ASP A 100 -3.86 8.17 16.92
N SER A 101 -4.37 7.00 16.60
CA SER A 101 -5.26 6.27 17.52
C SER A 101 -4.49 5.51 18.59
N GLY A 102 -3.17 5.45 18.43
CA GLY A 102 -2.25 4.70 19.28
C GLY A 102 -2.46 4.79 20.72
#